data_49a7faf11defb0c5a15e4fbfb5a82b07
#
_entry.id   49a7faf11defb0c5a15e4fbfb5a82b07
#
_cell.length_a   1.000
_cell.length_b   1.000
_cell.length_c   1.000
_cell.angle_alpha   90.00
_cell.angle_beta   90.00
_cell.angle_gamma   90.00
#
_symmetry.space_group_name_H-M   'P 1'
#
loop_
_entity.id
_entity.type
_entity.pdbx_description
1 polymer ?
#
loop_
_entity_poly.entity_id
_entity_poly.type
_entity_poly.pdbx_seq_one_letter_code
_entity_poly.pdbx_strand_id
1 'polypeptide(L)'
;MERITASYYIETPFNPEDAARVLAGEQSSGTFVAVPGETEELKQRFAARVENVELLETVDHPAIPGAKDKGRGFQRANVKVSWSIENTGYNIPVLISTLQGNLYEITQFTGLRLMDIELPASFGKHYAGPAFGVQGCRELTSAKDRPLIGTIIKPSIGLTPDTTASLVDTLAAAGIDFIKDDELLSSSANSPFNDRVDAIMNVINRHADKTGKKVMYAFNITGEIDEMLQRYEKIVTSGGTCAMISINSIGFSGVKKICDQRALAIHAHRNGWGMLTRHPLLGIEFKAYQQLWRLAGVDQLHVNGIQNKFWETDDSVVNSIKACQEQLFDHKTILPVVSSGQWGGQAFETWRRTQTKDLLYMAGGGIMAHPMGPQAGVAALQQAWQAATDGLTIEQAAIQYKEFAKAVEKFGAKN
;
A
#
# COMPACT_ATOMS: atom_id res chain seq x y z
N MET A 1 -23.67 12.09 19.19
CA MET A 1 -22.37 12.67 18.77
C MET A 1 -21.62 11.61 18.01
N GLU A 2 -21.12 11.90 16.80
CA GLU A 2 -20.35 10.95 16.00
C GLU A 2 -19.01 10.66 16.65
N ARG A 3 -18.57 9.40 16.54
CA ARG A 3 -17.31 8.96 17.13
C ARG A 3 -16.47 8.23 16.09
N ILE A 4 -15.17 8.34 16.26
CA ILE A 4 -14.15 7.57 15.57
C ILE A 4 -13.80 6.40 16.48
N THR A 5 -13.73 5.19 15.97
CA THR A 5 -13.38 4.02 16.77
C THR A 5 -12.12 3.37 16.21
N ALA A 6 -11.22 2.95 17.08
CA ALA A 6 -10.04 2.17 16.70
C ALA A 6 -9.97 0.88 17.51
N SER A 7 -9.52 -0.18 16.85
CA SER A 7 -9.26 -1.48 17.45
C SER A 7 -7.77 -1.70 17.59
N TYR A 8 -7.34 -2.12 18.77
CA TYR A 8 -5.93 -2.40 19.09
C TYR A 8 -5.77 -3.82 19.57
N TYR A 9 -4.67 -4.44 19.21
CA TYR A 9 -4.15 -5.63 19.84
C TYR A 9 -3.07 -5.20 20.83
N ILE A 10 -3.27 -5.52 22.10
CA ILE A 10 -2.37 -5.12 23.19
C ILE A 10 -1.77 -6.33 23.90
N GLU A 11 -0.59 -6.13 24.49
CA GLU A 11 0.03 -7.01 25.49
C GLU A 11 0.47 -6.14 26.68
N THR A 12 0.13 -6.56 27.88
CA THR A 12 0.36 -5.76 29.10
C THR A 12 0.61 -6.66 30.33
N PRO A 13 1.54 -6.29 31.25
CA PRO A 13 1.68 -6.92 32.56
C PRO A 13 0.66 -6.43 33.61
N PHE A 14 -0.22 -5.51 33.21
CA PHE A 14 -1.30 -4.97 34.05
C PHE A 14 -2.62 -5.63 33.72
N ASN A 15 -3.67 -5.27 34.47
CA ASN A 15 -5.03 -5.61 34.04
C ASN A 15 -5.34 -4.93 32.70
N PRO A 16 -5.79 -5.66 31.67
CA PRO A 16 -6.02 -5.09 30.34
C PRO A 16 -7.07 -3.98 30.29
N GLU A 17 -8.10 -4.03 31.16
CA GLU A 17 -9.09 -2.95 31.25
C GLU A 17 -8.47 -1.66 31.81
N ASP A 18 -7.56 -1.77 32.80
CA ASP A 18 -6.85 -0.62 33.36
C ASP A 18 -5.86 -0.05 32.32
N ALA A 19 -5.13 -0.92 31.60
CA ALA A 19 -4.26 -0.51 30.51
C ALA A 19 -5.04 0.20 29.38
N ALA A 20 -6.22 -0.31 29.02
CA ALA A 20 -7.10 0.34 28.04
C ALA A 20 -7.59 1.72 28.50
N ARG A 21 -7.89 1.90 29.80
CA ARG A 21 -8.22 3.22 30.35
C ARG A 21 -7.05 4.20 30.27
N VAL A 22 -5.82 3.71 30.51
CA VAL A 22 -4.61 4.52 30.33
C VAL A 22 -4.45 4.94 28.89
N LEU A 23 -4.61 4.02 27.91
CA LEU A 23 -4.59 4.34 26.49
C LEU A 23 -5.61 5.43 26.13
N ALA A 24 -6.85 5.27 26.59
CA ALA A 24 -7.90 6.23 26.33
C ALA A 24 -7.62 7.62 26.94
N GLY A 25 -7.12 7.65 28.18
CA GLY A 25 -6.78 8.88 28.88
C GLY A 25 -5.61 9.63 28.24
N GLU A 26 -4.55 8.94 27.85
CA GLU A 26 -3.36 9.55 27.23
C GLU A 26 -3.70 10.30 25.93
N GLN A 27 -4.66 9.82 25.18
CA GLN A 27 -5.02 10.38 23.87
C GLN A 27 -6.30 11.23 23.89
N SER A 28 -6.72 11.67 25.07
CA SER A 28 -7.92 12.54 25.21
C SER A 28 -7.89 13.35 26.50
N SER A 29 -9.03 13.61 27.10
CA SER A 29 -9.14 14.13 28.48
C SER A 29 -9.22 12.96 29.48
N GLY A 30 -8.65 13.12 30.69
CA GLY A 30 -8.56 12.07 31.70
C GLY A 30 -7.12 11.59 31.92
N THR A 31 -6.19 12.54 32.00
CA THR A 31 -4.75 12.30 32.21
C THR A 31 -4.47 11.56 33.54
N PHE A 32 -3.25 11.00 33.68
CA PHE A 32 -2.79 10.27 34.89
C PHE A 32 -2.90 11.05 36.20
N VAL A 33 -2.99 12.38 36.11
CA VAL A 33 -3.13 13.27 37.23
C VAL A 33 -4.31 14.19 36.97
N ALA A 34 -5.22 14.31 37.94
CA ALA A 34 -6.33 15.26 37.85
C ALA A 34 -5.79 16.70 37.70
N VAL A 35 -6.17 17.37 36.64
CA VAL A 35 -5.74 18.75 36.36
C VAL A 35 -6.89 19.73 36.61
N PRO A 36 -6.58 20.93 37.15
CA PRO A 36 -7.59 21.97 37.29
C PRO A 36 -8.25 22.31 35.96
N GLY A 37 -9.59 22.35 35.92
CA GLY A 37 -10.37 22.64 34.71
C GLY A 37 -10.86 21.39 33.96
N GLU A 38 -10.45 20.21 34.31
CA GLU A 38 -10.98 18.95 33.78
C GLU A 38 -12.31 18.59 34.49
N THR A 39 -13.37 19.25 34.09
CA THR A 39 -14.71 19.03 34.67
C THR A 39 -15.34 17.73 34.15
N GLU A 40 -16.34 17.20 34.90
CA GLU A 40 -17.06 16.00 34.45
C GLU A 40 -17.81 16.25 33.13
N GLU A 41 -18.33 17.47 32.90
CA GLU A 41 -18.95 17.84 31.62
C GLU A 41 -17.94 17.76 30.45
N LEU A 42 -16.72 18.27 30.64
CA LEU A 42 -15.63 18.19 29.66
C LEU A 42 -15.30 16.73 29.36
N LYS A 43 -15.14 15.90 30.39
CA LYS A 43 -14.85 14.47 30.21
C LYS A 43 -15.96 13.74 29.47
N GLN A 44 -17.21 13.97 29.81
CA GLN A 44 -18.35 13.36 29.12
C GLN A 44 -18.36 13.64 27.62
N ARG A 45 -17.92 14.85 27.23
CA ARG A 45 -17.93 15.29 25.85
C ARG A 45 -16.68 14.84 25.07
N PHE A 46 -15.49 14.94 25.66
CA PHE A 46 -14.23 14.84 24.96
C PHE A 46 -13.38 13.62 25.34
N ALA A 47 -13.64 12.95 26.48
CA ALA A 47 -12.88 11.78 26.86
C ALA A 47 -13.06 10.63 25.85
N ALA A 48 -11.97 9.96 25.54
CA ALA A 48 -12.04 8.69 24.85
C ALA A 48 -12.74 7.64 25.73
N ARG A 49 -13.41 6.69 25.08
CA ARG A 49 -14.16 5.63 25.75
C ARG A 49 -13.60 4.28 25.38
N VAL A 50 -13.36 3.46 26.40
CA VAL A 50 -13.10 2.04 26.19
C VAL A 50 -14.46 1.38 25.91
N GLU A 51 -14.67 0.95 24.68
CA GLU A 51 -15.92 0.35 24.23
C GLU A 51 -15.97 -1.15 24.49
N ASN A 52 -14.81 -1.83 24.37
CA ASN A 52 -14.69 -3.27 24.60
C ASN A 52 -13.26 -3.65 24.97
N VAL A 53 -13.13 -4.65 25.82
CA VAL A 53 -11.87 -5.36 26.10
C VAL A 53 -12.17 -6.86 26.06
N GLU A 54 -11.64 -7.53 25.06
CA GLU A 54 -11.72 -8.98 24.89
C GLU A 54 -10.39 -9.60 25.30
N LEU A 55 -10.42 -10.36 26.42
CA LEU A 55 -9.24 -11.04 26.93
C LEU A 55 -8.87 -12.24 26.03
N LEU A 56 -7.58 -12.37 25.78
CA LEU A 56 -6.99 -13.47 25.05
C LEU A 56 -6.07 -14.29 25.99
N GLU A 57 -4.99 -14.84 25.45
CA GLU A 57 -4.04 -15.65 26.23
C GLU A 57 -3.15 -14.78 27.15
N THR A 58 -2.59 -15.45 28.17
CA THR A 58 -1.50 -14.92 28.99
C THR A 58 -0.20 -15.61 28.57
N VAL A 59 0.88 -14.85 28.44
CA VAL A 59 2.21 -15.36 28.08
C VAL A 59 3.22 -15.05 29.19
N ASP A 60 4.28 -15.86 29.28
CA ASP A 60 5.27 -15.73 30.35
C ASP A 60 6.33 -14.65 30.09
N HIS A 61 6.52 -14.28 28.81
CA HIS A 61 7.55 -13.33 28.40
C HIS A 61 6.96 -12.21 27.56
N PRO A 62 7.46 -10.96 27.76
CA PRO A 62 6.98 -9.81 26.98
C PRO A 62 7.43 -9.91 25.52
N ALA A 63 6.57 -9.44 24.61
CA ALA A 63 6.93 -9.34 23.20
C ALA A 63 7.93 -8.20 22.93
N ILE A 64 7.80 -7.09 23.66
CA ILE A 64 8.65 -5.91 23.52
C ILE A 64 9.16 -5.51 24.91
N PRO A 65 10.46 -5.10 25.05
CA PRO A 65 10.98 -4.63 26.33
C PRO A 65 10.37 -3.29 26.76
N GLY A 66 10.47 -2.99 28.05
CA GLY A 66 10.19 -1.65 28.57
C GLY A 66 9.06 -1.55 29.60
N ALA A 67 8.11 -2.49 29.66
CA ALA A 67 7.15 -2.52 30.74
C ALA A 67 7.74 -3.15 32.01
N LYS A 68 7.26 -2.69 33.18
CA LYS A 68 7.65 -3.28 34.46
C LYS A 68 6.93 -4.60 34.64
N ASP A 69 7.67 -5.67 34.79
CA ASP A 69 7.10 -6.97 35.19
C ASP A 69 6.40 -6.84 36.56
N LYS A 70 5.19 -7.39 36.64
CA LYS A 70 4.36 -7.43 37.86
C LYS A 70 4.24 -8.83 38.43
N GLY A 71 5.01 -9.80 37.92
CA GLY A 71 5.01 -11.20 38.39
C GLY A 71 3.72 -11.96 38.11
N ARG A 72 2.90 -11.51 37.15
CA ARG A 72 1.60 -12.11 36.77
C ARG A 72 1.55 -12.59 35.33
N GLY A 73 2.68 -12.59 34.61
CA GLY A 73 2.75 -12.78 33.17
C GLY A 73 2.22 -11.57 32.41
N PHE A 74 2.11 -11.71 31.10
CA PHE A 74 1.69 -10.64 30.18
C PHE A 74 0.38 -11.05 29.50
N GLN A 75 -0.67 -10.29 29.76
CA GLN A 75 -1.99 -10.55 29.20
C GLN A 75 -2.14 -9.89 27.85
N ARG A 76 -2.70 -10.61 26.88
CA ARG A 76 -3.06 -10.10 25.56
C ARG A 76 -4.56 -9.83 25.51
N ALA A 77 -4.94 -8.80 24.77
CA ALA A 77 -6.34 -8.45 24.58
C ALA A 77 -6.56 -7.70 23.28
N ASN A 78 -7.77 -7.85 22.73
CA ASN A 78 -8.31 -6.94 21.74
C ASN A 78 -9.06 -5.81 22.47
N VAL A 79 -8.68 -4.57 22.18
CA VAL A 79 -9.24 -3.39 22.82
C VAL A 79 -9.88 -2.49 21.76
N LYS A 80 -11.11 -2.05 21.99
CA LYS A 80 -11.80 -1.08 21.16
C LYS A 80 -11.99 0.23 21.93
N VAL A 81 -11.47 1.33 21.36
CA VAL A 81 -11.55 2.67 21.95
C VAL A 81 -12.15 3.64 20.96
N SER A 82 -12.97 4.57 21.44
CA SER A 82 -13.59 5.59 20.59
C SER A 82 -13.34 7.00 21.08
N TRP A 83 -13.25 7.94 20.14
CA TRP A 83 -13.07 9.37 20.37
C TRP A 83 -14.20 10.17 19.76
N SER A 84 -14.58 11.28 20.38
CA SER A 84 -15.46 12.25 19.74
C SER A 84 -14.79 12.80 18.48
N ILE A 85 -15.54 12.93 17.38
CA ILE A 85 -15.04 13.60 16.16
C ILE A 85 -14.65 15.06 16.42
N GLU A 86 -15.21 15.67 17.48
CA GLU A 86 -14.84 17.03 17.87
C GLU A 86 -13.38 17.14 18.33
N ASN A 87 -12.76 16.03 18.77
CA ASN A 87 -11.35 16.02 19.19
C ASN A 87 -10.39 16.16 18.00
N THR A 88 -10.74 15.60 16.87
CA THR A 88 -9.86 15.51 15.68
C THR A 88 -10.32 16.40 14.53
N GLY A 89 -11.60 16.72 14.49
CA GLY A 89 -12.22 17.21 13.26
C GLY A 89 -12.05 16.21 12.12
N TYR A 90 -12.20 16.69 10.89
CA TYR A 90 -11.99 15.92 9.67
C TYR A 90 -10.55 16.13 9.15
N ASN A 91 -9.56 15.63 9.90
CA ASN A 91 -8.15 15.88 9.60
C ASN A 91 -7.31 14.61 9.80
N ILE A 92 -6.75 14.05 8.71
CA ILE A 92 -5.98 12.79 8.76
C ILE A 92 -4.73 12.92 9.65
N PRO A 93 -3.86 13.92 9.54
CA PRO A 93 -2.73 14.08 10.44
C PRO A 93 -3.11 14.13 11.93
N VAL A 94 -4.17 14.87 12.28
CA VAL A 94 -4.66 14.95 13.67
C VAL A 94 -5.26 13.61 14.10
N LEU A 95 -6.02 12.95 13.23
CA LEU A 95 -6.54 11.60 13.48
C LEU A 95 -5.42 10.62 13.83
N ILE A 96 -4.36 10.60 13.03
CA ILE A 96 -3.22 9.69 13.26
C ILE A 96 -2.52 10.02 14.58
N SER A 97 -2.31 11.29 14.88
CA SER A 97 -1.75 11.71 16.16
C SER A 97 -2.62 11.27 17.35
N THR A 98 -3.93 11.25 17.18
CA THR A 98 -4.88 10.77 18.20
C THR A 98 -4.86 9.25 18.34
N LEU A 99 -4.82 8.50 17.22
CA LEU A 99 -4.89 7.05 17.25
C LEU A 99 -3.56 6.35 17.56
N GLN A 100 -2.45 7.01 17.32
CA GLN A 100 -1.11 6.47 17.51
C GLN A 100 -0.31 7.27 18.53
N GLY A 101 -0.09 8.54 18.31
CA GLY A 101 0.55 9.49 19.23
C GLY A 101 1.68 8.90 20.09
N ASN A 102 1.62 9.14 21.39
CA ASN A 102 2.56 8.62 22.37
C ASN A 102 2.30 7.16 22.80
N LEU A 103 1.26 6.52 22.26
CA LEU A 103 0.80 5.21 22.76
C LEU A 103 1.88 4.12 22.75
N TYR A 104 2.78 4.15 21.77
CA TYR A 104 3.86 3.16 21.65
C TYR A 104 5.00 3.36 22.63
N GLU A 105 5.01 4.48 23.37
CA GLU A 105 6.01 4.80 24.38
C GLU A 105 5.52 4.53 25.81
N ILE A 106 4.23 4.22 25.98
CA ILE A 106 3.62 4.00 27.29
C ILE A 106 4.13 2.70 27.91
N THR A 107 4.69 2.78 29.12
CA THR A 107 5.29 1.64 29.85
C THR A 107 4.27 0.59 30.32
N GLN A 108 2.99 0.81 30.16
CA GLN A 108 1.91 -0.15 30.41
C GLN A 108 1.85 -1.26 29.36
N PHE A 109 2.46 -1.04 28.19
CA PHE A 109 2.36 -2.00 27.09
C PHE A 109 3.71 -2.66 26.78
N THR A 110 3.68 -3.97 26.59
CA THR A 110 4.74 -4.77 25.96
C THR A 110 4.33 -5.22 24.56
N GLY A 111 3.20 -4.74 24.08
CA GLY A 111 2.71 -4.87 22.74
C GLY A 111 1.56 -3.92 22.51
N LEU A 112 1.58 -3.20 21.40
CA LEU A 112 0.49 -2.35 20.95
C LEU A 112 0.50 -2.28 19.41
N ARG A 113 -0.61 -2.71 18.81
CA ARG A 113 -0.80 -2.66 17.36
C ARG A 113 -2.17 -2.12 17.01
N LEU A 114 -2.21 -1.08 16.18
CA LEU A 114 -3.46 -0.56 15.62
C LEU A 114 -3.95 -1.52 14.53
N MET A 115 -5.09 -2.16 14.75
CA MET A 115 -5.64 -3.21 13.88
C MET A 115 -6.63 -2.69 12.86
N ASP A 116 -7.53 -1.79 13.26
CA ASP A 116 -8.62 -1.29 12.41
C ASP A 116 -9.07 0.09 12.85
N ILE A 117 -9.69 0.84 11.94
CA ILE A 117 -10.29 2.15 12.19
C ILE A 117 -11.69 2.18 11.62
N GLU A 118 -12.67 2.52 12.44
CA GLU A 118 -14.05 2.75 12.02
C GLU A 118 -14.32 4.26 12.04
N LEU A 119 -14.55 4.84 10.89
CA LEU A 119 -14.80 6.27 10.71
C LEU A 119 -16.27 6.53 10.43
N PRO A 120 -16.89 7.60 10.98
CA PRO A 120 -18.26 7.95 10.67
C PRO A 120 -18.41 8.41 9.20
N ALA A 121 -19.62 8.26 8.65
CA ALA A 121 -19.90 8.62 7.25
C ALA A 121 -19.60 10.09 6.93
N SER A 122 -19.72 10.99 7.91
CA SER A 122 -19.34 12.40 7.78
C SER A 122 -17.87 12.60 7.48
N PHE A 123 -17.00 11.74 8.03
CA PHE A 123 -15.55 11.77 7.75
C PHE A 123 -15.29 11.48 6.27
N GLY A 124 -15.95 10.46 5.71
CA GLY A 124 -15.83 10.11 4.30
C GLY A 124 -16.24 11.23 3.34
N LYS A 125 -17.24 12.02 3.70
CA LYS A 125 -17.70 13.16 2.88
C LYS A 125 -16.69 14.29 2.76
N HIS A 126 -15.74 14.40 3.71
CA HIS A 126 -14.68 15.41 3.70
C HIS A 126 -13.52 15.09 2.75
N TYR A 127 -13.44 13.86 2.28
CA TYR A 127 -12.35 13.37 1.42
C TYR A 127 -12.92 12.84 0.12
N ALA A 128 -12.38 13.29 -0.99
CA ALA A 128 -12.81 12.84 -2.31
C ALA A 128 -12.37 11.40 -2.64
N GLY A 129 -11.44 10.84 -1.86
CA GLY A 129 -10.87 9.52 -2.10
C GLY A 129 -10.13 9.41 -3.44
N PRO A 130 -9.86 8.20 -3.92
CA PRO A 130 -9.14 7.93 -5.16
C PRO A 130 -9.79 8.61 -6.38
N ALA A 131 -8.98 9.19 -7.25
CA ALA A 131 -9.47 9.83 -8.47
C ALA A 131 -9.86 8.80 -9.53
N PHE A 132 -9.05 7.76 -9.69
CA PHE A 132 -9.18 6.71 -10.70
C PHE A 132 -9.60 5.38 -10.07
N GLY A 133 -8.92 4.94 -9.01
CA GLY A 133 -9.18 3.64 -8.40
C GLY A 133 -8.98 2.47 -9.37
N VAL A 134 -9.58 1.32 -9.08
CA VAL A 134 -9.48 0.11 -9.94
C VAL A 134 -9.99 0.40 -11.34
N GLN A 135 -11.22 0.90 -11.46
CA GLN A 135 -11.88 1.09 -12.76
C GLN A 135 -11.15 2.10 -13.63
N GLY A 136 -10.76 3.27 -13.09
CA GLY A 136 -10.03 4.27 -13.86
C GLY A 136 -8.64 3.79 -14.30
N CYS A 137 -7.93 3.01 -13.48
CA CYS A 137 -6.66 2.42 -13.89
C CYS A 137 -6.84 1.41 -15.05
N ARG A 138 -7.93 0.62 -15.04
CA ARG A 138 -8.28 -0.27 -16.17
C ARG A 138 -8.59 0.49 -17.44
N GLU A 139 -9.34 1.56 -17.34
CA GLU A 139 -9.69 2.43 -18.49
C GLU A 139 -8.42 3.06 -19.09
N LEU A 140 -7.53 3.59 -18.26
CA LEU A 140 -6.28 4.21 -18.71
C LEU A 140 -5.33 3.22 -19.42
N THR A 141 -5.39 1.93 -19.08
CA THR A 141 -4.52 0.89 -19.67
C THR A 141 -5.21 0.02 -20.72
N SER A 142 -6.53 0.17 -20.89
CA SER A 142 -7.36 -0.69 -21.74
C SER A 142 -7.29 -2.18 -21.37
N ALA A 143 -6.92 -2.52 -20.15
CA ALA A 143 -6.85 -3.90 -19.66
C ALA A 143 -8.20 -4.30 -19.03
N LYS A 144 -9.03 -5.08 -19.76
CA LYS A 144 -10.41 -5.38 -19.33
C LYS A 144 -10.50 -6.62 -18.44
N ASP A 145 -10.32 -7.80 -18.94
CA ASP A 145 -10.72 -9.06 -18.27
C ASP A 145 -9.55 -9.86 -17.66
N ARG A 146 -8.45 -9.23 -17.33
CA ARG A 146 -7.27 -9.81 -16.73
C ARG A 146 -6.60 -8.82 -15.77
N PRO A 147 -5.71 -9.25 -14.88
CA PRO A 147 -4.86 -8.32 -14.15
C PRO A 147 -4.05 -7.40 -15.07
N LEU A 148 -3.73 -6.20 -14.59
CA LEU A 148 -2.74 -5.36 -15.24
C LEU A 148 -1.37 -6.02 -15.07
N ILE A 149 -0.60 -6.14 -16.16
CA ILE A 149 0.75 -6.69 -16.13
C ILE A 149 1.75 -5.55 -16.13
N GLY A 150 2.63 -5.53 -15.12
CA GLY A 150 3.58 -4.44 -14.94
C GLY A 150 5.00 -4.87 -14.62
N THR A 151 5.92 -3.93 -14.78
CA THR A 151 7.33 -4.10 -14.40
C THR A 151 7.90 -2.82 -13.79
N ILE A 152 9.10 -2.96 -13.20
CA ILE A 152 9.92 -1.87 -12.69
C ILE A 152 11.14 -1.76 -13.60
N ILE A 153 11.54 -0.54 -13.93
CA ILE A 153 12.78 -0.29 -14.67
C ILE A 153 13.96 -0.86 -13.88
N LYS A 154 14.82 -1.62 -14.55
CA LYS A 154 16.04 -2.20 -13.99
C LYS A 154 17.21 -2.03 -14.98
N PRO A 155 18.44 -1.73 -14.49
CA PRO A 155 18.82 -1.52 -13.08
C PRO A 155 18.11 -0.33 -12.44
N SER A 156 18.02 -0.32 -11.09
CA SER A 156 17.25 0.66 -10.31
C SER A 156 17.71 2.11 -10.52
N ILE A 157 19.00 2.29 -10.73
CA ILE A 157 19.66 3.59 -11.04
C ILE A 157 20.77 3.35 -12.07
N GLY A 158 21.20 4.43 -12.73
CA GLY A 158 22.32 4.40 -13.67
C GLY A 158 21.95 4.43 -15.16
N LEU A 159 20.69 4.18 -15.51
CA LEU A 159 20.22 4.35 -16.87
C LEU A 159 20.04 5.84 -17.20
N THR A 160 20.42 6.21 -18.42
CA THR A 160 20.13 7.53 -18.99
C THR A 160 18.66 7.62 -19.44
N PRO A 161 18.10 8.82 -19.70
CA PRO A 161 16.77 8.96 -20.30
C PRO A 161 16.60 8.13 -21.57
N ASP A 162 17.56 8.16 -22.50
CA ASP A 162 17.50 7.43 -23.78
C ASP A 162 17.55 5.92 -23.61
N THR A 163 18.40 5.43 -22.73
CA THR A 163 18.46 3.98 -22.45
C THR A 163 17.21 3.48 -21.76
N THR A 164 16.61 4.30 -20.88
CA THR A 164 15.31 3.99 -20.26
C THR A 164 14.20 3.97 -21.31
N ALA A 165 14.16 4.97 -22.19
CA ALA A 165 13.19 5.06 -23.28
C ALA A 165 13.27 3.86 -24.25
N SER A 166 14.49 3.40 -24.58
CA SER A 166 14.71 2.20 -25.42
C SER A 166 14.16 0.93 -24.77
N LEU A 167 14.31 0.80 -23.43
CA LEU A 167 13.74 -0.30 -22.69
C LEU A 167 12.20 -0.22 -22.66
N VAL A 168 11.64 0.99 -22.46
CA VAL A 168 10.19 1.22 -22.51
C VAL A 168 9.63 0.89 -23.89
N ASP A 169 10.34 1.20 -24.99
CA ASP A 169 9.95 0.85 -26.35
C ASP A 169 9.82 -0.67 -26.53
N THR A 170 10.79 -1.41 -26.02
CA THR A 170 10.78 -2.89 -26.02
C THR A 170 9.58 -3.45 -25.25
N LEU A 171 9.31 -2.91 -24.07
CA LEU A 171 8.23 -3.37 -23.20
C LEU A 171 6.84 -2.97 -23.76
N ALA A 172 6.71 -1.78 -24.33
CA ALA A 172 5.49 -1.31 -24.97
C ALA A 172 5.15 -2.16 -26.20
N ALA A 173 6.15 -2.50 -27.03
CA ALA A 173 5.98 -3.41 -28.16
C ALA A 173 5.52 -4.82 -27.74
N ALA A 174 5.87 -5.27 -26.53
CA ALA A 174 5.39 -6.53 -25.94
C ALA A 174 3.96 -6.44 -25.40
N GLY A 175 3.35 -5.27 -25.41
CA GLY A 175 1.97 -5.07 -24.94
C GLY A 175 1.83 -5.02 -23.41
N ILE A 176 2.87 -4.60 -22.68
CA ILE A 176 2.78 -4.37 -21.23
C ILE A 176 1.75 -3.28 -20.91
N ASP A 177 1.13 -3.35 -19.72
CA ASP A 177 0.13 -2.36 -19.30
C ASP A 177 0.73 -1.25 -18.45
N PHE A 178 1.71 -1.60 -17.61
CA PHE A 178 2.24 -0.70 -16.60
C PHE A 178 3.77 -0.82 -16.48
N ILE A 179 4.43 0.32 -16.37
CA ILE A 179 5.87 0.42 -16.07
C ILE A 179 6.05 1.49 -14.99
N LYS A 180 7.00 1.30 -14.08
CA LYS A 180 7.35 2.36 -13.12
C LYS A 180 8.85 2.58 -13.03
N ASP A 181 9.22 3.81 -12.66
CA ASP A 181 10.55 4.10 -12.11
C ASP A 181 10.81 3.23 -10.87
N ASP A 182 12.07 2.99 -10.56
CA ASP A 182 12.42 2.46 -9.24
C ASP A 182 12.21 3.54 -8.17
N GLU A 183 11.90 3.13 -6.96
CA GLU A 183 11.71 4.06 -5.82
C GLU A 183 12.97 4.84 -5.44
N LEU A 184 14.14 4.37 -5.90
CA LEU A 184 15.43 5.03 -5.71
C LEU A 184 15.70 6.12 -6.76
N LEU A 185 14.97 6.13 -7.87
CA LEU A 185 15.17 7.07 -8.98
C LEU A 185 14.04 8.10 -9.03
N SER A 186 14.26 9.28 -8.45
CA SER A 186 13.37 10.44 -8.63
C SER A 186 13.95 11.43 -9.65
N SER A 187 15.06 12.07 -9.32
CA SER A 187 15.83 12.91 -10.25
C SER A 187 17.31 12.81 -9.91
N SER A 188 18.17 12.59 -10.90
CA SER A 188 19.61 12.52 -10.72
C SER A 188 20.33 13.21 -11.86
N ALA A 189 21.61 13.56 -11.69
CA ALA A 189 22.41 14.17 -12.74
C ALA A 189 22.49 13.30 -14.01
N ASN A 190 22.51 11.97 -13.83
CA ASN A 190 22.57 11.02 -14.96
C ASN A 190 21.20 10.79 -15.62
N SER A 191 20.11 11.09 -14.91
CA SER A 191 18.74 10.94 -15.40
C SER A 191 17.88 12.06 -14.84
N PRO A 192 18.04 13.29 -15.38
CA PRO A 192 17.21 14.40 -14.97
C PRO A 192 15.73 14.10 -15.22
N PHE A 193 14.87 14.51 -14.30
CA PHE A 193 13.45 14.12 -14.33
C PHE A 193 12.77 14.52 -15.64
N ASN A 194 12.92 15.79 -16.06
CA ASN A 194 12.25 16.31 -17.25
C ASN A 194 12.70 15.60 -18.52
N ASP A 195 14.00 15.39 -18.67
CA ASP A 195 14.57 14.70 -19.86
C ASP A 195 14.07 13.25 -19.94
N ARG A 196 13.97 12.57 -18.77
CA ARG A 196 13.43 11.20 -18.69
C ARG A 196 11.95 11.18 -19.06
N VAL A 197 11.15 12.12 -18.56
CA VAL A 197 9.73 12.22 -18.93
C VAL A 197 9.58 12.43 -20.43
N ASP A 198 10.34 13.37 -21.03
CA ASP A 198 10.25 13.66 -22.46
C ASP A 198 10.64 12.44 -23.31
N ALA A 199 11.76 11.80 -23.00
CA ALA A 199 12.23 10.63 -23.73
C ALA A 199 11.23 9.45 -23.68
N ILE A 200 10.70 9.15 -22.49
CA ILE A 200 9.76 8.06 -22.29
C ILE A 200 8.39 8.38 -22.90
N MET A 201 7.86 9.59 -22.70
CA MET A 201 6.55 9.95 -23.23
C MET A 201 6.54 10.03 -24.75
N ASN A 202 7.63 10.42 -25.40
CA ASN A 202 7.78 10.32 -26.86
C ASN A 202 7.59 8.87 -27.35
N VAL A 203 8.14 7.89 -26.64
CA VAL A 203 7.95 6.48 -26.97
C VAL A 203 6.51 6.03 -26.73
N ILE A 204 5.96 6.31 -25.55
CA ILE A 204 4.61 5.89 -25.16
C ILE A 204 3.55 6.49 -26.09
N ASN A 205 3.64 7.78 -26.39
CA ASN A 205 2.69 8.45 -27.28
C ASN A 205 2.76 7.88 -28.70
N ARG A 206 3.96 7.67 -29.26
CA ARG A 206 4.15 7.02 -30.55
C ARG A 206 3.53 5.60 -30.60
N HIS A 207 3.67 4.80 -29.54
CA HIS A 207 3.03 3.50 -29.43
C HIS A 207 1.50 3.61 -29.34
N ALA A 208 1.00 4.57 -28.56
CA ALA A 208 -0.43 4.81 -28.43
C ALA A 208 -1.07 5.23 -29.75
N ASP A 209 -0.44 6.11 -30.51
CA ASP A 209 -0.90 6.56 -31.84
C ASP A 209 -0.97 5.38 -32.83
N LYS A 210 0.00 4.46 -32.74
CA LYS A 210 0.09 3.29 -33.64
C LYS A 210 -0.89 2.17 -33.28
N THR A 211 -1.13 1.94 -31.98
CA THR A 211 -1.83 0.74 -31.50
C THR A 211 -3.16 1.02 -30.82
N GLY A 212 -3.47 2.26 -30.49
CA GLY A 212 -4.62 2.64 -29.67
C GLY A 212 -4.47 2.29 -28.18
N LYS A 213 -3.35 1.68 -27.76
CA LYS A 213 -3.08 1.30 -26.38
C LYS A 213 -1.98 2.17 -25.77
N LYS A 214 -2.28 2.84 -24.66
CA LYS A 214 -1.34 3.66 -23.92
C LYS A 214 -0.80 2.90 -22.72
N VAL A 215 0.52 2.76 -22.63
CA VAL A 215 1.20 2.19 -21.46
C VAL A 215 1.12 3.21 -20.33
N MET A 216 0.69 2.78 -19.14
CA MET A 216 0.73 3.59 -17.92
C MET A 216 2.14 3.57 -17.37
N TYR A 217 2.84 4.72 -17.40
CA TYR A 217 4.14 4.86 -16.77
C TYR A 217 4.03 5.68 -15.49
N ALA A 218 4.41 5.11 -14.37
CA ALA A 218 4.44 5.77 -13.07
C ALA A 218 5.82 6.40 -12.82
N PHE A 219 5.95 7.67 -13.13
CA PHE A 219 7.17 8.45 -12.87
C PHE A 219 7.31 8.73 -11.39
N ASN A 220 8.50 8.49 -10.83
CA ASN A 220 8.76 8.77 -9.42
C ASN A 220 8.96 10.27 -9.19
N ILE A 221 7.94 10.92 -8.66
CA ILE A 221 7.97 12.36 -8.35
C ILE A 221 8.44 12.67 -6.93
N THR A 222 8.74 11.66 -6.10
CA THR A 222 9.14 11.83 -4.69
C THR A 222 10.21 12.90 -4.54
N GLY A 223 9.98 13.91 -3.71
CA GLY A 223 10.84 15.05 -3.47
C GLY A 223 10.19 16.03 -2.50
N GLU A 224 10.69 17.24 -2.40
CA GLU A 224 10.03 18.33 -1.68
C GLU A 224 8.70 18.70 -2.35
N ILE A 225 7.76 19.28 -1.60
CA ILE A 225 6.37 19.48 -2.07
C ILE A 225 6.31 20.27 -3.38
N ASP A 226 7.06 21.38 -3.48
CA ASP A 226 7.05 22.22 -4.68
C ASP A 226 7.68 21.51 -5.88
N GLU A 227 8.73 20.71 -5.67
CA GLU A 227 9.32 19.88 -6.72
C GLU A 227 8.34 18.80 -7.18
N MET A 228 7.61 18.16 -6.26
CA MET A 228 6.59 17.16 -6.60
C MET A 228 5.48 17.78 -7.46
N LEU A 229 5.02 18.99 -7.15
CA LEU A 229 4.01 19.69 -7.94
C LEU A 229 4.53 20.03 -9.34
N GLN A 230 5.76 20.52 -9.48
CA GLN A 230 6.40 20.79 -10.76
C GLN A 230 6.56 19.51 -11.61
N ARG A 231 7.01 18.43 -11.00
CA ARG A 231 7.14 17.11 -11.65
C ARG A 231 5.78 16.55 -12.07
N TYR A 232 4.78 16.72 -11.22
CA TYR A 232 3.40 16.32 -11.53
C TYR A 232 2.89 17.05 -12.79
N GLU A 233 3.03 18.38 -12.83
CA GLU A 233 2.63 19.20 -13.97
C GLU A 233 3.40 18.82 -15.26
N LYS A 234 4.69 18.52 -15.15
CA LYS A 234 5.49 18.02 -16.27
C LYS A 234 4.93 16.72 -16.84
N ILE A 235 4.50 15.77 -16.01
CA ILE A 235 3.89 14.53 -16.47
C ILE A 235 2.56 14.82 -17.19
N VAL A 236 1.70 15.67 -16.61
CA VAL A 236 0.40 16.04 -17.18
C VAL A 236 0.59 16.67 -18.56
N THR A 237 1.46 17.69 -18.67
CA THR A 237 1.70 18.39 -19.93
C THR A 237 2.37 17.54 -20.99
N SER A 238 3.09 16.48 -20.61
CA SER A 238 3.65 15.48 -21.52
C SER A 238 2.64 14.39 -21.92
N GLY A 239 1.41 14.44 -21.38
CA GLY A 239 0.36 13.46 -21.65
C GLY A 239 0.52 12.15 -20.86
N GLY A 240 1.29 12.13 -19.77
CA GLY A 240 1.39 10.98 -18.87
C GLY A 240 0.08 10.73 -18.11
N THR A 241 -0.05 9.55 -17.50
CA THR A 241 -1.29 9.11 -16.84
C THR A 241 -1.10 8.70 -15.39
N CYS A 242 0.15 8.60 -14.90
CA CYS A 242 0.44 8.10 -13.56
C CYS A 242 1.69 8.74 -12.96
N ALA A 243 1.67 8.98 -11.66
CA ALA A 243 2.83 9.38 -10.88
C ALA A 243 3.02 8.43 -9.69
N MET A 244 4.26 8.14 -9.32
CA MET A 244 4.61 7.34 -8.14
C MET A 244 5.11 8.23 -7.02
N ILE A 245 4.71 7.93 -5.78
CA ILE A 245 5.17 8.59 -4.56
C ILE A 245 5.58 7.55 -3.52
N SER A 246 6.73 7.76 -2.88
CA SER A 246 7.16 7.05 -1.66
C SER A 246 6.40 7.61 -0.45
N ILE A 247 5.21 7.08 -0.20
CA ILE A 247 4.20 7.71 0.68
C ILE A 247 4.67 7.89 2.12
N ASN A 248 5.39 6.91 2.69
CA ASN A 248 5.88 6.99 4.07
C ASN A 248 6.94 8.08 4.26
N SER A 249 7.73 8.38 3.23
CA SER A 249 8.74 9.45 3.28
C SER A 249 8.12 10.84 3.18
N ILE A 250 7.03 10.98 2.42
CA ILE A 250 6.35 12.26 2.17
C ILE A 250 5.32 12.59 3.24
N GLY A 251 4.67 11.58 3.79
CA GLY A 251 3.61 11.77 4.78
C GLY A 251 2.27 12.19 4.17
N PHE A 252 1.23 12.13 5.01
CA PHE A 252 -0.17 12.26 4.55
C PHE A 252 -0.49 13.62 3.91
N SER A 253 -0.01 14.72 4.47
CA SER A 253 -0.31 16.06 3.95
C SER A 253 0.30 16.29 2.57
N GLY A 254 1.55 15.85 2.36
CA GLY A 254 2.22 15.98 1.07
C GLY A 254 1.58 15.10 0.01
N VAL A 255 1.30 13.83 0.34
CA VAL A 255 0.62 12.91 -0.58
C VAL A 255 -0.77 13.42 -0.94
N LYS A 256 -1.56 13.85 0.05
CA LYS A 256 -2.89 14.43 -0.20
C LYS A 256 -2.82 15.66 -1.13
N LYS A 257 -1.85 16.55 -0.93
CA LYS A 257 -1.66 17.74 -1.77
C LYS A 257 -1.48 17.37 -3.26
N ILE A 258 -0.79 16.26 -3.53
CA ILE A 258 -0.62 15.75 -4.90
C ILE A 258 -1.90 15.06 -5.38
N CYS A 259 -2.52 14.21 -4.58
CA CYS A 259 -3.77 13.52 -4.93
C CYS A 259 -4.90 14.49 -5.26
N ASP A 260 -4.96 15.64 -4.61
CA ASP A 260 -5.96 16.69 -4.84
C ASP A 260 -5.88 17.32 -6.23
N GLN A 261 -4.78 17.15 -6.98
CA GLN A 261 -4.65 17.60 -8.38
C GLN A 261 -5.52 16.77 -9.34
N ARG A 262 -5.79 15.50 -9.05
CA ARG A 262 -6.73 14.58 -9.71
C ARG A 262 -6.56 14.35 -11.21
N ALA A 263 -5.45 14.78 -11.83
CA ALA A 263 -5.19 14.59 -13.26
C ALA A 263 -4.40 13.31 -13.57
N LEU A 264 -3.69 12.74 -12.59
CA LEU A 264 -2.91 11.51 -12.72
C LEU A 264 -3.35 10.47 -11.70
N ALA A 265 -3.30 9.19 -12.07
CA ALA A 265 -3.41 8.11 -11.11
C ALA A 265 -2.18 8.11 -10.18
N ILE A 266 -2.39 7.95 -8.88
CA ILE A 266 -1.29 7.96 -7.89
C ILE A 266 -0.94 6.55 -7.46
N HIS A 267 0.28 6.13 -7.85
CA HIS A 267 0.90 4.87 -7.46
C HIS A 267 1.65 5.04 -6.14
N ALA A 268 1.06 4.52 -5.06
CA ALA A 268 1.61 4.64 -3.72
C ALA A 268 2.62 3.53 -3.42
N HIS A 269 3.90 3.87 -3.39
CA HIS A 269 4.95 2.96 -2.97
C HIS A 269 5.13 3.03 -1.45
N ARG A 270 4.96 1.90 -0.76
CA ARG A 270 5.01 1.81 0.72
C ARG A 270 6.41 1.43 1.26
N ASN A 271 7.49 1.89 0.64
CA ASN A 271 8.83 1.68 1.19
C ASN A 271 8.91 2.12 2.65
N GLY A 272 9.65 1.38 3.48
CA GLY A 272 9.64 1.57 4.93
C GLY A 272 8.50 0.84 5.66
N TRP A 273 7.55 0.19 4.98
CA TRP A 273 6.43 -0.53 5.58
C TRP A 273 6.86 -1.56 6.64
N GLY A 274 7.93 -2.31 6.41
CA GLY A 274 8.43 -3.29 7.37
C GLY A 274 8.79 -2.68 8.73
N MET A 275 9.22 -1.44 8.76
CA MET A 275 9.51 -0.72 10.01
C MET A 275 8.23 -0.47 10.83
N LEU A 276 7.08 -0.29 10.17
CA LEU A 276 5.80 0.01 10.80
C LEU A 276 5.02 -1.24 11.23
N THR A 277 5.37 -2.44 10.75
CA THR A 277 4.46 -3.59 10.87
C THR A 277 5.14 -4.94 11.09
N ARG A 278 6.48 -5.05 10.93
CA ARG A 278 7.17 -6.34 10.96
C ARG A 278 7.03 -7.09 12.28
N HIS A 279 6.98 -6.39 13.40
CA HIS A 279 6.71 -7.01 14.69
C HIS A 279 5.20 -7.24 14.85
N PRO A 280 4.75 -8.47 15.19
CA PRO A 280 3.32 -8.80 15.24
C PRO A 280 2.54 -8.02 16.32
N LEU A 281 3.22 -7.53 17.34
CA LEU A 281 2.64 -6.77 18.46
C LEU A 281 3.09 -5.31 18.49
N LEU A 282 3.56 -4.74 17.37
CA LEU A 282 3.93 -3.31 17.32
C LEU A 282 3.55 -2.70 15.99
N GLY A 283 3.03 -1.48 16.04
CA GLY A 283 2.79 -0.66 14.87
C GLY A 283 1.35 -0.69 14.36
N ILE A 284 1.17 -0.88 13.04
CA ILE A 284 -0.13 -0.76 12.38
C ILE A 284 -0.41 -1.94 11.45
N GLU A 285 -1.66 -2.43 11.47
CA GLU A 285 -2.15 -3.45 10.52
C GLU A 285 -2.43 -2.81 9.16
N PHE A 286 -2.23 -3.59 8.07
CA PHE A 286 -2.41 -3.07 6.72
C PHE A 286 -3.84 -2.57 6.46
N LYS A 287 -4.85 -3.18 7.05
CA LYS A 287 -6.24 -2.75 6.92
C LYS A 287 -6.43 -1.30 7.37
N ALA A 288 -5.94 -0.93 8.54
CA ALA A 288 -5.97 0.45 9.02
C ALA A 288 -5.09 1.39 8.19
N TYR A 289 -3.89 0.94 7.81
CA TYR A 289 -2.94 1.70 7.02
C TYR A 289 -3.51 2.08 5.64
N GLN A 290 -4.10 1.12 4.90
CA GLN A 290 -4.65 1.40 3.58
C GLN A 290 -5.85 2.34 3.61
N GLN A 291 -6.69 2.29 4.67
CA GLN A 291 -7.82 3.21 4.82
C GLN A 291 -7.36 4.67 4.85
N LEU A 292 -6.30 4.96 5.61
CA LEU A 292 -5.76 6.31 5.73
C LEU A 292 -5.21 6.84 4.39
N TRP A 293 -4.46 6.01 3.67
CA TRP A 293 -3.93 6.40 2.35
C TRP A 293 -5.01 6.50 1.29
N ARG A 294 -6.02 5.65 1.36
CA ARG A 294 -7.19 5.75 0.48
C ARG A 294 -7.96 7.05 0.70
N LEU A 295 -8.14 7.48 1.95
CA LEU A 295 -8.69 8.80 2.25
C LEU A 295 -7.81 9.93 1.70
N ALA A 296 -6.49 9.81 1.78
CA ALA A 296 -5.57 10.77 1.18
C ALA A 296 -5.67 10.84 -0.35
N GLY A 297 -6.24 9.82 -1.01
CA GLY A 297 -6.58 9.84 -2.42
C GLY A 297 -5.71 9.00 -3.34
N VAL A 298 -4.90 8.05 -2.82
CA VAL A 298 -4.08 7.17 -3.66
C VAL A 298 -4.96 6.20 -4.46
N ASP A 299 -4.55 5.88 -5.68
CA ASP A 299 -5.30 5.01 -6.59
C ASP A 299 -4.79 3.57 -6.60
N GLN A 300 -3.50 3.39 -6.36
CA GLN A 300 -2.79 2.11 -6.38
C GLN A 300 -1.91 2.02 -5.13
N LEU A 301 -1.89 0.86 -4.47
CA LEU A 301 -1.09 0.67 -3.26
C LEU A 301 -0.40 -0.70 -3.25
N HIS A 302 0.92 -0.71 -2.98
CA HIS A 302 1.69 -1.95 -2.85
C HIS A 302 1.20 -2.83 -1.69
N VAL A 303 1.06 -4.14 -1.98
CA VAL A 303 0.61 -5.17 -1.02
C VAL A 303 1.59 -6.34 -0.85
N ASN A 304 2.76 -6.32 -1.52
CA ASN A 304 3.62 -7.47 -1.78
C ASN A 304 2.92 -8.52 -2.66
N GLY A 305 3.48 -9.72 -2.75
CA GLY A 305 2.93 -10.84 -3.49
C GLY A 305 2.99 -12.13 -2.68
N ILE A 306 2.33 -13.16 -3.16
CA ILE A 306 2.38 -14.51 -2.59
C ILE A 306 3.77 -15.09 -2.84
N GLN A 307 4.32 -15.84 -1.90
CA GLN A 307 5.68 -16.39 -1.93
C GLN A 307 6.72 -15.30 -2.24
N ASN A 308 6.58 -14.16 -1.61
CA ASN A 308 7.43 -13.01 -1.86
C ASN A 308 8.82 -13.16 -1.21
N LYS A 309 9.74 -12.28 -1.62
CA LYS A 309 11.12 -12.26 -1.10
C LYS A 309 11.28 -11.59 0.26
N PHE A 310 10.21 -11.10 0.88
CA PHE A 310 10.23 -10.42 2.16
C PHE A 310 9.67 -11.30 3.29
N TRP A 311 9.58 -10.77 4.49
CA TRP A 311 9.12 -11.46 5.70
C TRP A 311 7.60 -11.68 5.76
N GLU A 312 6.82 -10.95 4.98
CA GLU A 312 5.37 -10.92 5.05
C GLU A 312 4.78 -12.26 4.60
N THR A 313 3.85 -12.81 5.39
CA THR A 313 3.22 -14.10 5.08
C THR A 313 2.22 -13.98 3.94
N ASP A 314 1.99 -15.09 3.26
CA ASP A 314 1.00 -15.15 2.17
C ASP A 314 -0.41 -14.78 2.63
N ASP A 315 -0.81 -15.17 3.86
CA ASP A 315 -2.11 -14.79 4.44
C ASP A 315 -2.23 -13.28 4.61
N SER A 316 -1.18 -12.63 5.12
CA SER A 316 -1.13 -11.17 5.24
C SER A 316 -1.26 -10.49 3.87
N VAL A 317 -0.58 -11.01 2.83
CA VAL A 317 -0.69 -10.49 1.47
C VAL A 317 -2.11 -10.64 0.92
N VAL A 318 -2.73 -11.81 1.09
CA VAL A 318 -4.13 -12.05 0.66
C VAL A 318 -5.10 -11.10 1.36
N ASN A 319 -4.95 -10.92 2.68
CA ASN A 319 -5.76 -9.98 3.45
C ASN A 319 -5.54 -8.53 2.99
N SER A 320 -4.31 -8.16 2.66
CA SER A 320 -3.98 -6.83 2.13
C SER A 320 -4.63 -6.57 0.75
N ILE A 321 -4.64 -7.58 -0.15
CA ILE A 321 -5.33 -7.50 -1.45
C ILE A 321 -6.83 -7.26 -1.22
N LYS A 322 -7.46 -8.06 -0.36
CA LYS A 322 -8.88 -7.95 -0.03
C LYS A 322 -9.21 -6.59 0.59
N ALA A 323 -8.42 -6.12 1.55
CA ALA A 323 -8.63 -4.83 2.21
C ALA A 323 -8.62 -3.64 1.23
N CYS A 324 -7.79 -3.67 0.18
CA CYS A 324 -7.79 -2.66 -0.87
C CYS A 324 -9.11 -2.62 -1.67
N GLN A 325 -9.81 -3.76 -1.75
CA GLN A 325 -11.04 -3.95 -2.53
C GLN A 325 -12.32 -3.83 -1.69
N GLU A 326 -12.21 -3.78 -0.34
CA GLU A 326 -13.35 -3.53 0.53
C GLU A 326 -13.92 -2.13 0.28
N GLN A 327 -15.25 -2.00 0.42
CA GLN A 327 -15.91 -0.70 0.29
C GLN A 327 -15.56 0.19 1.49
N LEU A 328 -15.10 1.41 1.22
CA LEU A 328 -14.88 2.45 2.22
C LEU A 328 -15.68 3.67 1.81
N PHE A 329 -16.79 3.95 2.50
CA PHE A 329 -17.76 4.96 2.11
C PHE A 329 -18.26 4.74 0.66
N ASP A 330 -18.56 5.83 -0.04
CA ASP A 330 -18.87 5.80 -1.49
C ASP A 330 -17.62 6.00 -2.37
N HIS A 331 -16.42 5.83 -1.78
CA HIS A 331 -15.17 6.01 -2.51
C HIS A 331 -14.87 4.83 -3.42
N LYS A 332 -14.16 5.10 -4.51
CA LYS A 332 -13.61 4.05 -5.39
C LYS A 332 -12.66 3.13 -4.60
N THR A 333 -12.67 1.86 -4.93
CA THR A 333 -11.67 0.90 -4.44
C THR A 333 -10.31 1.19 -5.06
N ILE A 334 -9.22 0.93 -4.31
CA ILE A 334 -7.86 1.10 -4.82
C ILE A 334 -7.34 -0.19 -5.46
N LEU A 335 -6.46 -0.05 -6.44
CA LEU A 335 -5.84 -1.17 -7.13
C LEU A 335 -4.69 -1.73 -6.29
N PRO A 336 -4.78 -2.97 -5.76
CA PRO A 336 -3.66 -3.60 -5.06
C PRO A 336 -2.53 -3.89 -6.04
N VAL A 337 -1.29 -3.54 -5.65
CA VAL A 337 -0.09 -3.75 -6.45
C VAL A 337 0.68 -4.93 -5.89
N VAL A 338 0.55 -6.06 -6.55
CA VAL A 338 1.26 -7.32 -6.23
C VAL A 338 2.66 -7.25 -6.81
N SER A 339 3.68 -7.42 -5.96
CA SER A 339 5.09 -7.26 -6.35
C SER A 339 6.02 -8.12 -5.46
N SER A 340 7.32 -7.81 -5.41
CA SER A 340 8.28 -8.42 -4.48
C SER A 340 8.70 -9.86 -4.84
N GLY A 341 9.44 -9.98 -5.94
CA GLY A 341 10.01 -11.24 -6.39
C GLY A 341 9.07 -12.11 -7.23
N GLN A 342 8.02 -11.51 -7.76
CA GLN A 342 7.02 -12.22 -8.56
C GLN A 342 7.55 -12.64 -9.94
N TRP A 343 7.01 -13.77 -10.44
CA TRP A 343 7.08 -14.27 -11.80
C TRP A 343 5.79 -15.03 -12.13
N GLY A 344 5.66 -15.62 -13.30
CA GLY A 344 4.41 -16.25 -13.74
C GLY A 344 3.90 -17.40 -12.85
N GLY A 345 4.79 -18.13 -12.17
CA GLY A 345 4.37 -19.26 -11.32
C GLY A 345 3.49 -18.88 -10.14
N GLN A 346 3.75 -17.74 -9.50
CA GLN A 346 2.92 -17.30 -8.37
C GLN A 346 1.54 -16.76 -8.80
N ALA A 347 1.29 -16.53 -10.09
CA ALA A 347 -0.01 -16.11 -10.60
C ALA A 347 -1.10 -17.16 -10.26
N PHE A 348 -0.78 -18.44 -10.33
CA PHE A 348 -1.71 -19.55 -10.04
C PHE A 348 -2.18 -19.53 -8.59
N GLU A 349 -1.26 -19.42 -7.64
CA GLU A 349 -1.60 -19.36 -6.23
C GLU A 349 -2.28 -18.04 -5.86
N THR A 350 -1.88 -16.93 -6.48
CA THR A 350 -2.53 -15.62 -6.31
C THR A 350 -3.99 -15.70 -6.75
N TRP A 351 -4.27 -16.26 -7.92
CA TRP A 351 -5.64 -16.48 -8.41
C TRP A 351 -6.42 -17.42 -7.51
N ARG A 352 -5.86 -18.57 -7.16
CA ARG A 352 -6.51 -19.57 -6.31
C ARG A 352 -6.99 -18.98 -4.98
N ARG A 353 -6.18 -18.12 -4.35
CA ARG A 353 -6.47 -17.56 -3.01
C ARG A 353 -7.30 -16.29 -3.02
N THR A 354 -7.25 -15.51 -4.07
CA THR A 354 -7.89 -14.18 -4.10
C THR A 354 -9.12 -14.13 -4.99
N GLN A 355 -9.19 -14.95 -6.03
CA GLN A 355 -10.25 -14.98 -7.05
C GLN A 355 -10.54 -13.61 -7.67
N THR A 356 -9.51 -12.72 -7.69
CA THR A 356 -9.64 -11.37 -8.26
C THR A 356 -8.69 -11.13 -9.42
N LYS A 357 -9.19 -10.45 -10.43
CA LYS A 357 -8.42 -9.87 -11.56
C LYS A 357 -8.16 -8.37 -11.35
N ASP A 358 -8.73 -7.78 -10.30
CA ASP A 358 -8.62 -6.36 -9.98
C ASP A 358 -7.35 -6.08 -9.20
N LEU A 359 -6.21 -6.31 -9.85
CA LEU A 359 -4.88 -6.07 -9.30
C LEU A 359 -3.89 -5.70 -10.41
N LEU A 360 -2.82 -5.02 -10.03
CA LEU A 360 -1.63 -4.81 -10.85
C LEU A 360 -0.57 -5.84 -10.44
N TYR A 361 -0.27 -6.77 -11.34
CA TYR A 361 0.73 -7.81 -11.11
C TYR A 361 2.08 -7.40 -11.67
N MET A 362 3.03 -7.14 -10.79
CA MET A 362 4.34 -6.58 -11.13
C MET A 362 5.46 -7.59 -10.95
N ALA A 363 6.23 -7.82 -12.01
CA ALA A 363 7.42 -8.65 -11.97
C ALA A 363 8.63 -7.87 -12.52
N GLY A 364 9.58 -7.54 -11.65
CA GLY A 364 10.86 -6.94 -12.06
C GLY A 364 11.75 -8.01 -12.70
N GLY A 365 12.39 -8.84 -11.89
CA GLY A 365 13.26 -9.93 -12.36
C GLY A 365 12.53 -10.95 -13.23
N GLY A 366 11.28 -11.27 -12.94
CA GLY A 366 10.48 -12.22 -13.73
C GLY A 366 10.26 -11.80 -15.18
N ILE A 367 10.24 -10.49 -15.47
CA ILE A 367 10.19 -9.95 -16.83
C ILE A 367 11.61 -9.68 -17.35
N MET A 368 12.39 -8.87 -16.64
CA MET A 368 13.66 -8.32 -17.14
C MET A 368 14.75 -9.38 -17.31
N ALA A 369 14.74 -10.43 -16.49
CA ALA A 369 15.71 -11.51 -16.55
C ALA A 369 15.15 -12.78 -17.22
N HIS A 370 14.08 -12.68 -18.01
CA HIS A 370 13.54 -13.82 -18.75
C HIS A 370 14.60 -14.35 -19.76
N PRO A 371 14.77 -15.69 -19.91
CA PRO A 371 15.82 -16.25 -20.79
C PRO A 371 15.74 -15.81 -22.25
N MET A 372 14.55 -15.51 -22.73
CA MET A 372 14.28 -15.04 -24.09
C MET A 372 14.11 -13.51 -24.19
N GLY A 373 14.55 -12.76 -23.16
CA GLY A 373 14.44 -11.30 -23.09
C GLY A 373 13.12 -10.77 -22.51
N PRO A 374 13.07 -9.43 -22.25
CA PRO A 374 11.93 -8.80 -21.57
C PRO A 374 10.57 -8.96 -22.28
N GLN A 375 10.56 -8.97 -23.60
CA GLN A 375 9.34 -9.19 -24.39
C GLN A 375 8.69 -10.55 -24.09
N ALA A 376 9.51 -11.61 -24.06
CA ALA A 376 9.06 -12.94 -23.69
C ALA A 376 8.63 -13.01 -22.22
N GLY A 377 9.27 -12.22 -21.35
CA GLY A 377 8.87 -12.10 -19.94
C GLY A 377 7.47 -11.52 -19.77
N VAL A 378 7.11 -10.51 -20.55
CA VAL A 378 5.73 -9.95 -20.58
C VAL A 378 4.74 -11.01 -21.07
N ALA A 379 5.05 -11.69 -22.19
CA ALA A 379 4.21 -12.76 -22.73
C ALA A 379 4.02 -13.90 -21.71
N ALA A 380 5.10 -14.34 -21.05
CA ALA A 380 5.05 -15.39 -20.04
C ALA A 380 4.12 -15.04 -18.86
N LEU A 381 4.10 -13.78 -18.40
CA LEU A 381 3.17 -13.36 -17.36
C LEU A 381 1.72 -13.35 -17.82
N GLN A 382 1.46 -12.86 -19.02
CA GLN A 382 0.11 -12.86 -19.61
C GLN A 382 -0.40 -14.30 -19.78
N GLN A 383 0.44 -15.20 -20.29
CA GLN A 383 0.14 -16.64 -20.45
C GLN A 383 -0.12 -17.31 -19.10
N ALA A 384 0.66 -17.01 -18.08
CA ALA A 384 0.49 -17.55 -16.73
C ALA A 384 -0.87 -17.14 -16.13
N TRP A 385 -1.24 -15.88 -16.24
CA TRP A 385 -2.53 -15.40 -15.74
C TRP A 385 -3.70 -15.96 -16.53
N GLN A 386 -3.58 -16.09 -17.86
CA GLN A 386 -4.59 -16.75 -18.67
C GLN A 386 -4.76 -18.20 -18.21
N ALA A 387 -3.67 -18.96 -18.13
CA ALA A 387 -3.70 -20.37 -17.72
C ALA A 387 -4.28 -20.54 -16.30
N ALA A 388 -3.89 -19.68 -15.35
CA ALA A 388 -4.41 -19.73 -13.98
C ALA A 388 -5.93 -19.50 -13.95
N THR A 389 -6.44 -18.53 -14.72
CA THR A 389 -7.88 -18.25 -14.78
C THR A 389 -8.67 -19.31 -15.55
N ASP A 390 -8.03 -20.01 -16.48
CA ASP A 390 -8.63 -21.13 -17.24
C ASP A 390 -8.56 -22.45 -16.45
N GLY A 391 -8.00 -22.45 -15.24
CA GLY A 391 -7.93 -23.62 -14.36
C GLY A 391 -6.85 -24.64 -14.75
N LEU A 392 -5.87 -24.25 -15.56
CA LEU A 392 -4.74 -25.12 -15.90
C LEU A 392 -3.78 -25.23 -14.71
N THR A 393 -3.00 -26.33 -14.65
CA THR A 393 -1.82 -26.41 -13.77
C THR A 393 -0.61 -25.73 -14.39
N ILE A 394 0.43 -25.48 -13.58
CA ILE A 394 1.71 -24.93 -14.06
C ILE A 394 2.31 -25.81 -15.16
N GLU A 395 2.26 -27.15 -14.98
CA GLU A 395 2.77 -28.13 -15.94
C GLU A 395 2.01 -28.09 -17.26
N GLN A 396 0.67 -28.05 -17.19
CA GLN A 396 -0.18 -27.94 -18.39
C GLN A 396 0.08 -26.64 -19.15
N ALA A 397 0.19 -25.53 -18.41
CA ALA A 397 0.51 -24.23 -19.02
C ALA A 397 1.92 -24.21 -19.65
N ALA A 398 2.92 -24.85 -19.02
CA ALA A 398 4.26 -24.95 -19.56
C ALA A 398 4.33 -25.80 -20.86
N ILE A 399 3.45 -26.80 -21.02
CA ILE A 399 3.30 -27.55 -22.28
C ILE A 399 2.70 -26.66 -23.36
N GLN A 400 1.72 -25.83 -23.01
CA GLN A 400 0.96 -25.02 -23.97
C GLN A 400 1.68 -23.74 -24.40
N TYR A 401 2.45 -23.11 -23.51
CA TYR A 401 3.04 -21.78 -23.72
C TYR A 401 4.57 -21.79 -23.60
N LYS A 402 5.24 -21.55 -24.73
CA LYS A 402 6.70 -21.60 -24.84
C LYS A 402 7.42 -20.59 -23.92
N GLU A 403 6.95 -19.35 -23.88
CA GLU A 403 7.55 -18.30 -23.05
C GLU A 403 7.37 -18.62 -21.57
N PHE A 404 6.20 -19.08 -21.18
CA PHE A 404 5.95 -19.50 -19.79
C PHE A 404 6.79 -20.74 -19.40
N ALA A 405 6.96 -21.72 -20.31
CA ALA A 405 7.84 -22.88 -20.07
C ALA A 405 9.27 -22.43 -19.74
N LYS A 406 9.80 -21.45 -20.47
CA LYS A 406 11.14 -20.90 -20.22
C LYS A 406 11.24 -20.12 -18.91
N ALA A 407 10.16 -19.48 -18.49
CA ALA A 407 10.07 -18.88 -17.16
C ALA A 407 10.08 -19.94 -16.05
N VAL A 408 9.35 -21.05 -16.21
CA VAL A 408 9.33 -22.19 -15.27
C VAL A 408 10.72 -22.81 -15.14
N GLU A 409 11.42 -23.08 -16.27
CA GLU A 409 12.79 -23.61 -16.24
C GLU A 409 13.74 -22.72 -15.42
N LYS A 410 13.62 -21.41 -15.53
CA LYS A 410 14.52 -20.46 -14.87
C LYS A 410 14.15 -20.15 -13.42
N PHE A 411 12.88 -19.95 -13.14
CA PHE A 411 12.42 -19.42 -11.85
C PHE A 411 11.77 -20.49 -10.97
N GLY A 412 11.22 -21.56 -11.55
CA GLY A 412 10.56 -22.63 -10.82
C GLY A 412 11.50 -23.51 -9.97
N ALA A 413 12.77 -23.60 -10.32
CA ALA A 413 13.75 -24.41 -9.58
C ALA A 413 14.27 -23.76 -8.27
N LYS A 414 13.77 -22.59 -7.89
CA LYS A 414 14.19 -21.83 -6.70
C LYS A 414 13.23 -21.91 -5.51
N ASN A 415 12.17 -22.71 -5.60
CA ASN A 415 11.21 -22.92 -4.52
C ASN A 415 11.41 -24.27 -3.84
#